data_e5886af21b3ddd639b8bc26ed7cfc3fb
#
_entry.id   e5886af21b3ddd639b8bc26ed7cfc3fb
#
_cell.length_a   1.000
_cell.length_b   1.000
_cell.length_c   1.000
_cell.angle_alpha   90.00
_cell.angle_beta   90.00
_cell.angle_gamma   90.00
#
_symmetry.space_group_name_H-M   'P 1'
#
loop_
_entity.id
_entity.type
_entity.pdbx_description
1 polymer ?
#
loop_
_entity_poly.entity_id
_entity_poly.type
_entity_poly.pdbx_seq_one_letter_code
_entity_poly.pdbx_strand_id
1 'polypeptide(L)'
;MSTSLSGSGRHRHRTRFALSVATAGVAAAVTAALMGSSASAATAVPTPSTKPATRSVPTAELTRRIAGALSTDGTGRQSAPKSTYSTSTAVTPYVIGGTDTAITSAPWMAQLWYYDDNGTSDDTSDDTGFFCGGTVVSPTKILTAAHCLKDEKGNTVGWSAHGAVLTGTDQLPTKDSSGNVDVHGGTVSLPLRQWNHPSFNLTTVDNDIAVITLAAPVAATPLRMATSGGTYPGGTTATLYGWGRTSSGSDAISDTLKSASLTIHTDATCSGAWSSDYVAGHMICAGTQSGTDSGTKASCNGDSGGPLVVGDRIVGVVSWGVQDCVAKGYYSVFTKVSTYVGAAYANVDDTNLGYTDGKADLFVRSSSSKEAFEKDSKGTSFAARVSLGSYSGVNLVLQTDLNRDGYQDLILRQSSGGDVYWLHYVPSSDSWSRTKIYSDWSTRTRVIAPGDVTGDYLPDLLSVDSGGTLWIYPGKGNGTFGARVKVGGGWNQYDMVRGKGDFSGDGKTDLLARNRSTGDLYLYKGTGKAGTGAFSARVKVRSGWTGYNAFDAIGDVNGDGKADFLARTPGGTLYLYKGTGKATSEIFATRVSVGTGFQQYDIFG
;
A
#
# COMPACT_ATOMS: atom_id res chain seq x y z
N MET A 1 16.79 -45.24 -56.05
CA MET A 1 17.36 -46.55 -55.73
C MET A 1 16.86 -46.85 -54.31
N SER A 2 15.78 -47.52 -54.12
CA SER A 2 15.69 -48.99 -53.98
C SER A 2 16.29 -49.41 -52.64
N THR A 3 15.69 -50.04 -51.68
CA THR A 3 14.55 -50.95 -51.54
C THR A 3 14.47 -51.30 -50.04
N SER A 4 13.33 -51.23 -49.36
CA SER A 4 12.35 -52.27 -49.07
C SER A 4 12.89 -53.45 -48.23
N LEU A 5 12.26 -53.94 -47.24
CA LEU A 5 10.99 -54.61 -46.95
C LEU A 5 11.13 -55.29 -45.58
N SER A 6 10.19 -55.24 -44.74
CA SER A 6 9.05 -56.17 -44.43
C SER A 6 9.49 -57.27 -43.43
N GLY A 7 8.70 -57.68 -42.49
CA GLY A 7 7.32 -57.72 -42.21
C GLY A 7 7.05 -58.70 -41.08
N SER A 8 5.94 -58.54 -40.48
CA SER A 8 4.89 -59.52 -40.11
C SER A 8 5.24 -60.64 -39.16
N GLY A 9 4.44 -61.02 -38.24
CA GLY A 9 3.05 -60.90 -37.92
C GLY A 9 2.64 -61.91 -36.82
N ARG A 10 1.57 -61.60 -36.16
CA ARG A 10 0.42 -62.44 -35.73
C ARG A 10 0.70 -63.80 -35.00
N HIS A 11 0.13 -64.12 -33.88
CA HIS A 11 -1.28 -64.39 -33.55
C HIS A 11 -1.41 -64.85 -32.08
N ARG A 12 -2.40 -64.34 -31.38
CA ARG A 12 -3.57 -64.92 -30.69
C ARG A 12 -3.41 -66.34 -30.08
N HIS A 13 -3.73 -66.51 -28.78
CA HIS A 13 -5.01 -67.08 -28.35
C HIS A 13 -5.23 -67.07 -26.84
N ARG A 14 -6.48 -66.89 -26.50
CA ARG A 14 -7.16 -67.00 -25.22
C ARG A 14 -7.11 -68.43 -24.68
N THR A 15 -7.18 -68.62 -23.37
CA THR A 15 -8.33 -69.30 -22.74
C THR A 15 -8.27 -69.23 -21.21
N ARG A 16 -9.44 -69.11 -20.66
CA ARG A 16 -9.86 -69.18 -19.27
C ARG A 16 -9.74 -70.59 -18.72
N PHE A 17 -9.57 -70.74 -17.40
CA PHE A 17 -10.47 -71.57 -16.56
C PHE A 17 -10.20 -71.36 -15.08
N ALA A 18 -11.25 -71.51 -14.32
CA ALA A 18 -11.45 -71.17 -12.92
C ALA A 18 -11.42 -72.44 -12.02
N LEU A 19 -11.62 -72.15 -10.72
CA LEU A 19 -12.04 -73.01 -9.59
C LEU A 19 -10.91 -73.78 -8.91
N SER A 20 -10.72 -73.67 -7.70
CA SER A 20 -11.38 -73.60 -6.38
C SER A 20 -10.82 -74.66 -5.43
N VAL A 21 -10.84 -74.31 -4.16
CA VAL A 21 -11.05 -75.13 -2.95
C VAL A 21 -9.83 -75.55 -2.11
N ALA A 22 -9.70 -74.85 -1.05
CA ALA A 22 -9.71 -75.20 0.40
C ALA A 22 -8.65 -76.15 1.00
N THR A 23 -8.11 -75.71 2.05
CA THR A 23 -8.14 -76.08 3.48
C THR A 23 -6.77 -76.29 4.14
N ALA A 24 -6.76 -75.73 5.32
CA ALA A 24 -6.12 -76.14 6.58
C ALA A 24 -4.64 -75.90 6.78
N GLY A 25 -4.28 -74.88 7.49
CA GLY A 25 -3.86 -74.91 8.88
C GLY A 25 -2.41 -75.29 9.14
N VAL A 26 -1.61 -74.33 9.56
CA VAL A 26 -0.73 -74.43 10.75
C VAL A 26 -0.35 -73.03 11.18
N ALA A 27 -0.63 -72.69 12.41
CA ALA A 27 -0.19 -71.47 13.07
C ALA A 27 1.31 -71.55 13.32
N ALA A 28 2.03 -70.60 12.77
CA ALA A 28 3.38 -70.25 13.26
C ALA A 28 3.34 -68.78 13.66
N ALA A 29 3.33 -68.52 14.96
CA ALA A 29 3.49 -67.19 15.55
C ALA A 29 4.91 -66.68 15.26
N VAL A 30 5.03 -65.78 14.30
CA VAL A 30 6.21 -64.92 14.15
C VAL A 30 5.83 -63.60 14.80
N THR A 31 6.34 -63.38 16.02
CA THR A 31 6.39 -62.09 16.67
C THR A 31 7.32 -61.18 15.86
N ALA A 32 6.78 -60.48 14.84
CA ALA A 32 7.47 -59.34 14.24
C ALA A 32 7.33 -58.18 15.23
N ALA A 33 8.44 -57.85 15.90
CA ALA A 33 8.58 -56.60 16.60
C ALA A 33 8.37 -55.47 15.61
N LEU A 34 7.16 -54.90 15.59
CA LEU A 34 6.89 -53.62 15.01
C LEU A 34 7.72 -52.59 15.79
N MET A 35 8.93 -52.31 15.33
CA MET A 35 9.56 -51.04 15.60
C MET A 35 8.69 -49.98 14.88
N GLY A 36 7.70 -49.50 15.60
CA GLY A 36 6.98 -48.31 15.21
C GLY A 36 7.95 -47.15 15.20
N SER A 37 8.51 -46.84 14.02
CA SER A 37 8.97 -45.49 13.79
C SER A 37 7.76 -44.59 13.99
N SER A 38 7.70 -43.97 15.16
CA SER A 38 6.83 -42.81 15.35
C SER A 38 7.27 -41.78 14.32
N ALA A 39 6.65 -41.79 13.14
CA ALA A 39 6.64 -40.65 12.28
C ALA A 39 6.04 -39.52 13.14
N SER A 40 6.90 -38.66 13.65
CA SER A 40 6.42 -37.39 14.21
C SER A 40 5.51 -36.78 13.15
N ALA A 41 4.21 -36.76 13.43
CA ALA A 41 3.28 -36.07 12.59
C ALA A 41 3.85 -34.65 12.44
N ALA A 42 4.25 -34.31 11.22
CA ALA A 42 4.75 -32.97 10.93
C ALA A 42 3.66 -32.00 11.41
N THR A 43 3.99 -31.16 12.37
CA THR A 43 3.05 -30.20 12.94
C THR A 43 2.51 -29.38 11.76
N ALA A 44 1.20 -29.44 11.54
CA ALA A 44 0.59 -28.71 10.44
C ALA A 44 0.91 -27.21 10.61
N VAL A 45 1.27 -26.56 9.52
CA VAL A 45 1.51 -25.10 9.51
C VAL A 45 0.19 -24.43 9.86
N PRO A 46 0.13 -23.61 10.94
CA PRO A 46 -1.11 -22.95 11.34
C PRO A 46 -1.55 -21.92 10.30
N THR A 47 -2.85 -21.67 10.25
CA THR A 47 -3.45 -20.51 9.60
C THR A 47 -4.27 -19.74 10.63
N PRO A 48 -4.44 -18.42 10.48
CA PRO A 48 -5.31 -17.65 11.36
C PRO A 48 -6.71 -18.26 11.43
N SER A 49 -7.28 -18.32 12.62
CA SER A 49 -8.67 -18.77 12.84
C SER A 49 -9.69 -17.67 12.51
N THR A 50 -9.24 -16.44 12.41
CA THR A 50 -10.02 -15.29 11.95
C THR A 50 -9.77 -15.05 10.46
N LYS A 51 -10.71 -14.39 9.82
CA LYS A 51 -10.59 -13.94 8.44
C LYS A 51 -10.60 -12.43 8.40
N PRO A 52 -9.97 -11.83 7.38
CA PRO A 52 -10.11 -10.42 7.15
C PRO A 52 -11.58 -9.99 7.08
N ALA A 53 -11.99 -8.89 7.76
CA ALA A 53 -13.32 -8.34 7.59
C ALA A 53 -13.42 -7.79 6.15
N THR A 54 -14.19 -8.45 5.34
CA THR A 54 -14.58 -7.92 4.05
C THR A 54 -15.80 -7.02 4.25
N ARG A 55 -15.65 -5.73 4.03
CA ARG A 55 -16.80 -4.83 3.93
C ARG A 55 -17.28 -4.86 2.49
N SER A 56 -18.49 -5.30 2.26
CA SER A 56 -19.15 -5.24 0.97
C SER A 56 -20.39 -4.35 1.06
N VAL A 57 -20.58 -3.56 0.04
CA VAL A 57 -21.80 -2.79 -0.19
C VAL A 57 -22.32 -3.25 -1.55
N PRO A 58 -23.63 -3.49 -1.71
CA PRO A 58 -24.17 -3.86 -3.01
C PRO A 58 -23.74 -2.87 -4.11
N THR A 59 -23.41 -3.37 -5.30
CA THR A 59 -23.04 -2.52 -6.44
C THR A 59 -24.10 -1.45 -6.72
N ALA A 60 -25.39 -1.81 -6.56
CA ALA A 60 -26.50 -0.87 -6.72
C ALA A 60 -26.41 0.34 -5.78
N GLU A 61 -25.91 0.17 -4.55
CA GLU A 61 -25.69 1.30 -3.64
C GLU A 61 -24.51 2.16 -4.09
N LEU A 62 -23.42 1.56 -4.56
CA LEU A 62 -22.28 2.32 -5.10
C LEU A 62 -22.66 3.10 -6.36
N THR A 63 -23.46 2.51 -7.25
CA THR A 63 -23.97 3.23 -8.42
C THR A 63 -24.99 4.31 -8.04
N ARG A 64 -25.78 4.12 -6.98
CA ARG A 64 -26.65 5.18 -6.41
C ARG A 64 -25.83 6.39 -5.97
N ARG A 65 -24.70 6.18 -5.31
CA ARG A 65 -23.79 7.26 -4.92
C ARG A 65 -23.24 8.01 -6.13
N ILE A 66 -22.85 7.30 -7.17
CA ILE A 66 -22.45 7.91 -8.46
C ILE A 66 -23.62 8.72 -9.06
N ALA A 67 -24.84 8.14 -9.10
CA ALA A 67 -26.03 8.81 -9.60
C ALA A 67 -26.36 10.10 -8.85
N GLY A 68 -26.23 10.09 -7.53
CA GLY A 68 -26.37 11.26 -6.66
C GLY A 68 -25.33 12.33 -6.99
N ALA A 69 -24.06 11.95 -7.04
CA ALA A 69 -22.97 12.88 -7.38
C ALA A 69 -23.12 13.49 -8.78
N LEU A 70 -23.62 12.73 -9.76
CA LEU A 70 -23.93 13.25 -11.11
C LEU A 70 -25.13 14.23 -11.13
N SER A 71 -25.99 14.18 -10.11
CA SER A 71 -27.19 15.04 -10.01
C SER A 71 -26.91 16.34 -9.26
N THR A 72 -25.94 16.34 -8.36
CA THR A 72 -25.45 17.48 -7.62
C THR A 72 -24.27 18.05 -8.38
N ASP A 73 -24.50 18.85 -9.40
CA ASP A 73 -23.51 19.66 -10.11
C ASP A 73 -22.08 19.03 -10.13
N GLY A 74 -21.89 17.97 -10.92
CA GLY A 74 -20.68 17.11 -10.97
C GLY A 74 -19.38 17.82 -11.38
N THR A 75 -19.29 19.13 -11.14
CA THR A 75 -18.09 19.94 -11.33
C THR A 75 -17.11 19.62 -10.21
N GLY A 76 -15.93 19.11 -10.58
CA GLY A 76 -14.88 18.79 -9.62
C GLY A 76 -14.60 19.93 -8.65
N ARG A 77 -14.57 19.64 -7.35
CA ARG A 77 -14.15 20.63 -6.35
C ARG A 77 -12.76 21.12 -6.64
N GLN A 78 -12.59 22.43 -6.66
CA GLN A 78 -11.28 23.06 -6.63
C GLN A 78 -11.14 23.86 -5.33
N SER A 79 -10.19 23.49 -4.49
CA SER A 79 -9.75 24.29 -3.36
C SER A 79 -8.65 25.23 -3.85
N ALA A 80 -9.00 26.38 -4.40
CA ALA A 80 -8.02 27.41 -4.74
C ALA A 80 -7.94 28.45 -3.60
N PRO A 81 -6.76 28.96 -3.26
CA PRO A 81 -6.64 30.24 -2.58
C PRO A 81 -7.37 31.29 -3.43
N LYS A 82 -8.17 32.15 -2.82
CA LYS A 82 -8.95 33.18 -3.50
C LYS A 82 -8.06 34.05 -4.38
N SER A 83 -8.01 33.77 -5.67
CA SER A 83 -7.42 34.64 -6.68
C SER A 83 -8.53 35.34 -7.45
N THR A 84 -8.56 36.65 -7.40
CA THR A 84 -9.56 37.52 -8.01
C THR A 84 -9.13 37.96 -9.41
N TYR A 85 -9.14 37.06 -10.40
CA TYR A 85 -8.97 37.44 -11.79
C TYR A 85 -9.93 36.67 -12.70
N SER A 86 -10.83 37.42 -13.34
CA SER A 86 -11.81 36.94 -14.32
C SER A 86 -11.60 37.63 -15.66
N THR A 87 -11.47 36.86 -16.74
CA THR A 87 -11.73 37.32 -18.11
C THR A 87 -12.28 36.19 -18.96
N SER A 88 -13.40 36.45 -19.65
CA SER A 88 -14.13 35.48 -20.46
C SER A 88 -13.84 35.63 -21.94
N THR A 89 -13.71 34.50 -22.68
CA THR A 89 -14.27 34.29 -24.02
C THR A 89 -14.08 32.84 -24.47
N ALA A 90 -15.09 32.29 -25.13
CA ALA A 90 -15.27 30.89 -25.47
C ALA A 90 -14.33 30.36 -26.58
N VAL A 91 -13.88 29.12 -26.49
CA VAL A 91 -13.71 28.12 -27.60
C VAL A 91 -13.30 26.74 -27.07
N THR A 92 -13.83 25.69 -27.70
CA THR A 92 -13.64 24.23 -27.78
C THR A 92 -12.63 23.46 -26.89
N PRO A 93 -13.00 22.22 -26.57
CA PRO A 93 -12.74 21.56 -25.27
C PRO A 93 -11.46 20.74 -25.21
N TYR A 94 -10.88 20.66 -24.01
CA TYR A 94 -9.92 19.60 -23.60
C TYR A 94 -9.33 20.03 -22.23
N VAL A 95 -8.93 19.02 -21.23
CA VAL A 95 -7.88 19.34 -20.24
C VAL A 95 -7.10 20.42 -20.91
N ILE A 96 -7.14 21.64 -20.46
CA ILE A 96 -6.93 22.76 -21.38
C ILE A 96 -5.66 22.46 -22.21
N GLY A 97 -5.84 22.25 -23.54
CA GLY A 97 -4.78 21.80 -24.44
C GLY A 97 -4.44 20.31 -24.44
N GLY A 98 -5.28 19.44 -23.88
CA GLY A 98 -5.11 17.97 -23.89
C GLY A 98 -5.76 17.28 -25.09
N THR A 99 -5.58 15.95 -25.16
CA THR A 99 -6.16 15.04 -26.17
C THR A 99 -6.80 13.84 -25.50
N ASP A 100 -7.75 13.19 -26.19
CA ASP A 100 -8.34 11.93 -25.70
C ASP A 100 -7.29 10.87 -25.45
N THR A 101 -7.46 10.14 -24.36
CA THR A 101 -6.54 9.11 -23.92
C THR A 101 -7.32 7.86 -23.54
N ALA A 102 -7.05 6.75 -24.21
CA ALA A 102 -7.67 5.49 -23.86
C ALA A 102 -7.18 4.99 -22.49
N ILE A 103 -8.07 4.36 -21.73
CA ILE A 103 -7.73 3.78 -20.41
C ILE A 103 -6.59 2.77 -20.51
N THR A 104 -6.41 2.08 -21.63
CA THR A 104 -5.30 1.15 -21.86
C THR A 104 -3.93 1.82 -21.86
N SER A 105 -3.86 3.14 -22.12
CA SER A 105 -2.64 3.94 -22.06
C SER A 105 -2.39 4.53 -20.67
N ALA A 106 -3.41 4.59 -19.82
CA ALA A 106 -3.36 5.09 -18.45
C ALA A 106 -4.19 4.20 -17.50
N PRO A 107 -3.88 2.89 -17.41
CA PRO A 107 -4.73 1.92 -16.71
C PRO A 107 -4.83 2.16 -15.21
N TRP A 108 -3.96 2.99 -14.66
CA TRP A 108 -3.94 3.39 -13.25
C TRP A 108 -4.93 4.50 -12.89
N MET A 109 -5.64 5.09 -13.87
CA MET A 109 -6.57 6.19 -13.58
C MET A 109 -7.78 5.70 -12.80
N ALA A 110 -8.17 6.51 -11.82
CA ALA A 110 -9.34 6.28 -10.98
C ALA A 110 -10.21 7.53 -10.92
N GLN A 111 -11.51 7.34 -10.92
CA GLN A 111 -12.53 8.35 -10.72
C GLN A 111 -13.06 8.22 -9.31
N LEU A 112 -13.11 9.30 -8.56
CA LEU A 112 -13.55 9.36 -7.18
C LEU A 112 -14.87 10.14 -7.11
N TRP A 113 -15.96 9.45 -6.75
CA TRP A 113 -17.31 9.99 -6.68
C TRP A 113 -17.77 10.01 -5.23
N TYR A 114 -18.18 11.17 -4.75
CA TYR A 114 -18.71 11.37 -3.39
C TYR A 114 -20.14 11.87 -3.47
N TYR A 115 -21.05 11.30 -2.68
CA TYR A 115 -22.41 11.76 -2.54
C TYR A 115 -22.94 11.50 -1.13
N ASP A 116 -23.41 12.56 -0.50
CA ASP A 116 -24.03 12.55 0.82
C ASP A 116 -25.38 13.26 0.71
N ASP A 117 -26.46 12.56 0.95
CA ASP A 117 -27.83 13.08 0.98
C ASP A 117 -28.19 13.68 2.34
N ASN A 118 -27.23 13.83 3.23
CA ASN A 118 -27.38 14.35 4.61
C ASN A 118 -28.52 13.69 5.40
N GLY A 119 -28.99 12.51 4.96
CA GLY A 119 -30.10 11.76 5.54
C GLY A 119 -31.49 12.32 5.19
N THR A 120 -31.59 13.17 4.15
CA THR A 120 -32.81 13.85 3.71
C THR A 120 -33.19 13.42 2.30
N SER A 121 -33.55 12.15 2.10
CA SER A 121 -33.78 11.53 0.79
C SER A 121 -34.80 12.28 -0.13
N ASP A 122 -35.65 13.12 0.45
CA ASP A 122 -36.70 13.87 -0.24
C ASP A 122 -36.34 15.35 -0.49
N ASP A 123 -35.22 15.83 0.05
CA ASP A 123 -34.70 17.19 -0.12
C ASP A 123 -33.29 17.15 -0.73
N THR A 124 -33.21 17.47 -2.02
CA THR A 124 -31.92 17.48 -2.73
C THR A 124 -31.18 18.81 -2.62
N SER A 125 -31.74 19.79 -1.91
CA SER A 125 -31.14 21.13 -1.81
C SER A 125 -29.95 21.19 -0.85
N ASP A 126 -29.81 20.21 0.05
CA ASP A 126 -28.71 20.06 0.99
C ASP A 126 -27.73 18.93 0.62
N ASP A 127 -27.99 18.24 -0.50
CA ASP A 127 -27.12 17.19 -1.01
C ASP A 127 -25.70 17.71 -1.29
N THR A 128 -24.73 16.89 -0.94
CA THR A 128 -23.33 17.18 -1.26
C THR A 128 -22.81 16.13 -2.23
N GLY A 129 -22.45 16.56 -3.43
CA GLY A 129 -21.82 15.68 -4.44
C GLY A 129 -20.62 16.34 -5.07
N PHE A 130 -19.57 15.59 -5.36
CA PHE A 130 -18.41 16.08 -6.08
C PHE A 130 -17.58 14.93 -6.70
N PHE A 131 -16.70 15.32 -7.59
CA PHE A 131 -15.81 14.45 -8.34
C PHE A 131 -14.35 14.85 -8.14
N CYS A 132 -13.47 13.84 -8.05
CA CYS A 132 -12.02 13.99 -8.11
C CYS A 132 -11.40 12.87 -8.95
N GLY A 133 -10.20 13.10 -9.42
CA GLY A 133 -9.33 12.08 -9.98
C GLY A 133 -8.50 11.37 -8.90
N GLY A 134 -7.88 10.27 -9.29
CA GLY A 134 -6.94 9.54 -8.45
C GLY A 134 -6.08 8.59 -9.26
N THR A 135 -5.09 8.00 -8.61
CA THR A 135 -4.16 7.07 -9.24
C THR A 135 -4.06 5.79 -8.44
N VAL A 136 -4.28 4.65 -9.06
CA VAL A 136 -4.01 3.34 -8.46
C VAL A 136 -2.50 3.18 -8.27
N VAL A 137 -2.05 3.10 -7.02
CA VAL A 137 -0.63 2.92 -6.63
C VAL A 137 -0.34 1.52 -6.06
N SER A 138 -1.39 0.79 -5.74
CA SER A 138 -1.42 -0.63 -5.36
C SER A 138 -2.83 -1.15 -5.66
N PRO A 139 -3.06 -2.44 -5.81
CA PRO A 139 -4.39 -2.96 -6.15
C PRO A 139 -5.55 -2.48 -5.28
N THR A 140 -5.27 -2.12 -4.02
CA THR A 140 -6.27 -1.58 -3.10
C THR A 140 -6.01 -0.13 -2.68
N LYS A 141 -5.05 0.57 -3.29
CA LYS A 141 -4.64 1.91 -2.84
C LYS A 141 -4.72 2.93 -3.96
N ILE A 142 -5.43 4.01 -3.69
CA ILE A 142 -5.59 5.14 -4.59
C ILE A 142 -4.90 6.37 -3.98
N LEU A 143 -3.91 6.91 -4.68
CA LEU A 143 -3.31 8.20 -4.34
C LEU A 143 -4.17 9.33 -4.92
N THR A 144 -4.46 10.35 -4.12
CA THR A 144 -5.26 11.52 -4.52
C THR A 144 -4.85 12.75 -3.71
N ALA A 145 -5.54 13.85 -3.87
CA ALA A 145 -5.37 15.08 -3.09
C ALA A 145 -6.13 15.02 -1.75
N ALA A 146 -5.58 15.63 -0.71
CA ALA A 146 -6.23 15.66 0.60
C ALA A 146 -7.51 16.54 0.57
N HIS A 147 -7.54 17.60 -0.24
CA HIS A 147 -8.73 18.41 -0.38
C HIS A 147 -9.93 17.64 -0.94
N CYS A 148 -9.72 16.60 -1.75
CA CYS A 148 -10.78 15.70 -2.23
C CYS A 148 -11.47 14.92 -1.10
N LEU A 149 -10.85 14.83 0.08
CA LEU A 149 -11.34 14.08 1.23
C LEU A 149 -11.81 14.99 2.37
N LYS A 150 -12.02 16.28 2.07
CA LYS A 150 -12.44 17.30 3.02
C LYS A 150 -13.68 18.05 2.52
N ASP A 151 -14.48 18.55 3.45
CA ASP A 151 -15.51 19.54 3.14
C ASP A 151 -14.90 20.97 2.97
N GLU A 152 -15.72 21.94 2.65
CA GLU A 152 -15.31 23.35 2.50
C GLU A 152 -14.82 23.99 3.81
N LYS A 153 -15.14 23.39 4.94
CA LYS A 153 -14.70 23.82 6.28
C LYS A 153 -13.41 23.13 6.72
N GLY A 154 -12.89 22.18 5.91
CA GLY A 154 -11.71 21.38 6.21
C GLY A 154 -11.97 20.16 7.07
N ASN A 155 -13.24 19.81 7.35
CA ASN A 155 -13.54 18.56 8.04
C ASN A 155 -13.37 17.36 7.10
N THR A 156 -12.97 16.24 7.64
CA THR A 156 -12.84 15.00 6.87
C THR A 156 -14.24 14.46 6.54
N VAL A 157 -14.52 14.25 5.25
CA VAL A 157 -15.77 13.61 4.80
C VAL A 157 -15.65 12.08 4.78
N GLY A 158 -16.77 11.40 4.98
CA GLY A 158 -16.82 9.96 5.18
C GLY A 158 -16.84 9.15 3.89
N TRP A 159 -15.69 8.97 3.24
CA TRP A 159 -15.61 8.22 1.97
C TRP A 159 -16.14 6.79 2.06
N SER A 160 -15.94 6.09 3.17
CA SER A 160 -16.45 4.72 3.33
C SER A 160 -17.98 4.66 3.38
N ALA A 161 -18.64 5.72 3.83
CA ALA A 161 -20.10 5.80 3.91
C ALA A 161 -20.72 6.32 2.61
N HIS A 162 -20.07 7.26 1.94
CA HIS A 162 -20.65 8.09 0.88
C HIS A 162 -19.90 8.05 -0.44
N GLY A 163 -18.68 7.46 -0.47
CA GLY A 163 -17.83 7.41 -1.66
C GLY A 163 -18.06 6.19 -2.54
N ALA A 164 -17.70 6.33 -3.81
CA ALA A 164 -17.51 5.24 -4.77
C ALA A 164 -16.27 5.54 -5.62
N VAL A 165 -15.48 4.51 -5.94
CA VAL A 165 -14.31 4.63 -6.81
C VAL A 165 -14.54 3.81 -8.07
N LEU A 166 -14.37 4.42 -9.23
CA LEU A 166 -14.51 3.78 -10.53
C LEU A 166 -13.14 3.67 -11.20
N THR A 167 -12.79 2.48 -11.69
CA THR A 167 -11.56 2.20 -12.42
C THR A 167 -11.84 1.41 -13.69
N GLY A 168 -10.89 1.39 -14.62
CA GLY A 168 -10.96 0.54 -15.82
C GLY A 168 -11.79 1.11 -16.97
N THR A 169 -12.15 2.40 -16.93
CA THR A 169 -12.82 3.11 -18.02
C THR A 169 -12.20 4.48 -18.24
N ASP A 170 -12.17 4.94 -19.48
CA ASP A 170 -11.80 6.31 -19.85
C ASP A 170 -13.00 7.26 -19.90
N GLN A 171 -14.22 6.75 -19.75
CA GLN A 171 -15.44 7.54 -19.79
C GLN A 171 -15.98 7.84 -18.40
N LEU A 172 -16.57 9.02 -18.21
CA LEU A 172 -17.36 9.30 -17.02
C LEU A 172 -18.65 8.49 -17.05
N PRO A 173 -19.20 8.09 -15.89
CA PRO A 173 -20.49 7.43 -15.83
C PRO A 173 -21.59 8.30 -16.42
N THR A 174 -22.55 7.71 -17.06
CA THR A 174 -23.75 8.38 -17.55
C THR A 174 -24.99 7.88 -16.80
N LYS A 175 -25.99 8.74 -16.66
CA LYS A 175 -27.26 8.41 -16.00
C LYS A 175 -28.40 8.55 -17.01
N ASP A 176 -29.22 7.49 -17.16
CA ASP A 176 -30.42 7.51 -17.98
C ASP A 176 -31.59 8.25 -17.29
N SER A 177 -32.69 8.46 -18.01
CA SER A 177 -33.89 9.11 -17.48
C SER A 177 -34.59 8.34 -16.36
N SER A 178 -34.25 7.06 -16.19
CA SER A 178 -34.76 6.18 -15.12
C SER A 178 -33.84 6.17 -13.89
N GLY A 179 -32.71 6.89 -13.96
CA GLY A 179 -31.71 6.97 -12.88
C GLY A 179 -30.69 5.83 -12.87
N ASN A 180 -30.70 4.94 -13.89
CA ASN A 180 -29.68 3.89 -13.99
C ASN A 180 -28.34 4.49 -14.43
N VAL A 181 -27.26 4.02 -13.83
CA VAL A 181 -25.89 4.47 -14.14
C VAL A 181 -25.21 3.44 -15.04
N ASP A 182 -24.73 3.91 -16.19
CA ASP A 182 -23.78 3.17 -17.03
C ASP A 182 -22.35 3.62 -16.66
N VAL A 183 -21.54 2.67 -16.26
CA VAL A 183 -20.12 2.88 -15.89
C VAL A 183 -19.16 2.51 -17.04
N HIS A 184 -19.67 2.32 -18.25
CA HIS A 184 -18.92 2.08 -19.49
C HIS A 184 -17.88 0.96 -19.38
N GLY A 185 -18.27 -0.16 -18.76
CA GLY A 185 -17.43 -1.34 -18.55
C GLY A 185 -16.42 -1.20 -17.41
N GLY A 186 -16.41 -0.08 -16.71
CA GLY A 186 -15.58 0.11 -15.52
C GLY A 186 -16.02 -0.72 -14.32
N THR A 187 -15.16 -0.79 -13.32
CA THR A 187 -15.39 -1.48 -12.05
C THR A 187 -15.59 -0.47 -10.93
N VAL A 188 -16.73 -0.53 -10.24
CA VAL A 188 -17.03 0.30 -9.09
C VAL A 188 -16.57 -0.39 -7.81
N SER A 189 -15.82 0.30 -6.98
CA SER A 189 -15.22 -0.20 -5.75
C SER A 189 -15.62 0.65 -4.54
N LEU A 190 -15.77 -0.02 -3.38
CA LEU A 190 -16.06 0.64 -2.11
C LEU A 190 -14.76 1.20 -1.51
N PRO A 191 -14.67 2.50 -1.20
CA PRO A 191 -13.67 3.03 -0.28
C PRO A 191 -13.87 2.43 1.12
N LEU A 192 -12.82 1.83 1.69
CA LEU A 192 -12.87 1.20 3.00
C LEU A 192 -12.42 2.17 4.10
N ARG A 193 -11.29 2.83 3.85
CA ARG A 193 -10.70 3.84 4.75
C ARG A 193 -9.95 4.89 3.95
N GLN A 194 -9.60 5.96 4.60
CA GLN A 194 -8.84 7.08 4.02
C GLN A 194 -7.78 7.57 4.98
N TRP A 195 -6.68 8.01 4.43
CA TRP A 195 -5.65 8.76 5.11
C TRP A 195 -5.47 10.11 4.41
N ASN A 196 -5.52 11.18 5.18
CA ASN A 196 -5.16 12.52 4.74
C ASN A 196 -3.86 12.90 5.41
N HIS A 197 -2.96 13.56 4.70
CA HIS A 197 -1.74 14.06 5.33
C HIS A 197 -2.12 14.91 6.57
N PRO A 198 -1.58 14.59 7.78
CA PRO A 198 -2.05 15.20 9.03
C PRO A 198 -1.79 16.71 9.11
N SER A 199 -0.84 17.22 8.32
CA SER A 199 -0.53 18.65 8.23
C SER A 199 -1.21 19.33 7.04
N PHE A 200 -2.18 18.70 6.37
CA PHE A 200 -2.91 19.35 5.29
C PHE A 200 -3.61 20.61 5.81
N ASN A 201 -3.44 21.70 5.10
CA ASN A 201 -4.04 23.00 5.44
C ASN A 201 -4.87 23.51 4.27
N LEU A 202 -6.18 23.59 4.45
CA LEU A 202 -7.11 23.99 3.41
C LEU A 202 -6.91 25.45 2.94
N THR A 203 -6.39 26.33 3.82
CA THR A 203 -6.18 27.75 3.47
C THR A 203 -4.98 27.96 2.56
N THR A 204 -3.88 27.24 2.82
CA THR A 204 -2.64 27.33 2.02
C THR A 204 -2.55 26.23 0.98
N VAL A 205 -3.42 25.24 1.04
CA VAL A 205 -3.41 24.01 0.23
C VAL A 205 -2.05 23.29 0.28
N ASP A 206 -1.29 23.50 1.37
CA ASP A 206 -0.02 22.80 1.61
C ASP A 206 -0.28 21.41 2.19
N ASN A 207 0.62 20.46 1.88
CA ASN A 207 0.52 19.03 2.24
C ASN A 207 -0.73 18.34 1.66
N ASP A 208 -1.12 18.72 0.46
CA ASP A 208 -2.34 18.27 -0.21
C ASP A 208 -2.16 16.89 -0.86
N ILE A 209 -2.11 15.84 -0.04
CA ILE A 209 -1.97 14.45 -0.47
C ILE A 209 -2.75 13.52 0.45
N ALA A 210 -3.34 12.49 -0.14
CA ALA A 210 -4.15 11.51 0.58
C ALA A 210 -4.07 10.13 -0.08
N VAL A 211 -4.43 9.08 0.68
CA VAL A 211 -4.56 7.71 0.21
C VAL A 211 -5.93 7.18 0.60
N ILE A 212 -6.66 6.64 -0.38
CA ILE A 212 -7.87 5.85 -0.14
C ILE A 212 -7.50 4.36 -0.22
N THR A 213 -7.92 3.57 0.76
CA THR A 213 -7.87 2.12 0.70
C THR A 213 -9.23 1.59 0.24
N LEU A 214 -9.23 0.72 -0.75
CA LEU A 214 -10.42 0.05 -1.26
C LEU A 214 -10.73 -1.22 -0.47
N ALA A 215 -12.00 -1.62 -0.43
CA ALA A 215 -12.45 -2.85 0.25
C ALA A 215 -12.04 -4.14 -0.48
N ALA A 216 -11.70 -4.04 -1.77
CA ALA A 216 -11.25 -5.16 -2.59
C ALA A 216 -10.23 -4.68 -3.65
N PRO A 217 -9.33 -5.57 -4.10
CA PRO A 217 -8.36 -5.25 -5.15
C PRO A 217 -9.05 -4.93 -6.48
N VAL A 218 -8.50 -3.95 -7.21
CA VAL A 218 -8.89 -3.65 -8.59
C VAL A 218 -7.91 -4.27 -9.59
N ALA A 219 -8.38 -4.57 -10.80
CA ALA A 219 -7.55 -5.13 -11.86
C ALA A 219 -6.64 -4.09 -12.56
N ALA A 220 -6.79 -2.81 -12.23
CA ALA A 220 -5.99 -1.73 -12.78
C ALA A 220 -4.49 -1.93 -12.48
N THR A 221 -3.63 -1.68 -13.47
CA THR A 221 -2.18 -1.73 -13.28
C THR A 221 -1.72 -0.52 -12.48
N PRO A 222 -1.09 -0.69 -11.30
CA PRO A 222 -0.63 0.43 -10.50
C PRO A 222 0.48 1.24 -11.16
N LEU A 223 0.50 2.56 -10.91
CA LEU A 223 1.58 3.45 -11.29
C LEU A 223 2.47 3.75 -10.08
N ARG A 224 3.78 3.73 -10.27
CA ARG A 224 4.76 3.97 -9.20
C ARG A 224 4.77 5.44 -8.78
N MET A 225 4.92 5.70 -7.49
CA MET A 225 5.20 7.04 -6.98
C MET A 225 6.65 7.46 -7.27
N ALA A 226 6.93 8.75 -7.26
CA ALA A 226 8.27 9.31 -7.31
C ALA A 226 9.15 8.79 -6.17
N THR A 227 10.45 8.64 -6.41
CA THR A 227 11.39 8.34 -5.32
C THR A 227 11.57 9.56 -4.42
N SER A 228 11.77 9.31 -3.14
CA SER A 228 12.06 10.38 -2.17
C SER A 228 13.27 11.22 -2.59
N GLY A 229 13.14 12.52 -2.42
CA GLY A 229 14.17 13.48 -2.83
C GLY A 229 14.37 13.56 -4.35
N GLY A 230 13.49 12.96 -5.13
CA GLY A 230 13.49 13.11 -6.59
C GLY A 230 13.38 14.57 -7.00
N THR A 231 14.24 14.99 -7.93
CA THR A 231 14.26 16.35 -8.46
C THR A 231 13.84 16.33 -9.93
N TYR A 232 13.07 17.33 -10.31
CA TYR A 232 12.60 17.52 -11.68
C TYR A 232 13.03 18.91 -12.13
N PRO A 233 14.13 19.03 -12.91
CA PRO A 233 14.63 20.32 -13.38
C PRO A 233 13.58 21.06 -14.18
N GLY A 234 13.61 22.39 -14.14
CA GLY A 234 12.81 23.22 -15.04
C GLY A 234 13.05 22.85 -16.49
N GLY A 235 11.98 22.75 -17.28
CA GLY A 235 12.01 22.23 -18.64
C GLY A 235 11.70 20.73 -18.76
N THR A 236 11.61 19.99 -17.64
CA THR A 236 11.19 18.59 -17.67
C THR A 236 9.77 18.48 -18.23
N THR A 237 9.59 17.60 -19.22
CA THR A 237 8.27 17.27 -19.76
C THR A 237 7.58 16.25 -18.85
N ALA A 238 6.34 16.54 -18.46
CA ALA A 238 5.47 15.67 -17.69
C ALA A 238 4.11 15.52 -18.38
N THR A 239 3.41 14.45 -18.15
CA THR A 239 2.06 14.24 -18.68
C THR A 239 1.05 14.31 -17.55
N LEU A 240 0.09 15.21 -17.70
CA LEU A 240 -1.12 15.30 -16.87
C LEU A 240 -2.18 14.35 -17.44
N TYR A 241 -2.92 13.68 -16.56
CA TYR A 241 -4.10 12.88 -16.92
C TYR A 241 -5.29 13.28 -16.05
N GLY A 242 -6.49 13.39 -16.66
CA GLY A 242 -7.71 13.70 -15.91
C GLY A 242 -8.94 13.88 -16.78
N TRP A 243 -10.06 14.13 -16.12
CA TRP A 243 -11.37 14.41 -16.72
C TRP A 243 -11.80 15.85 -16.46
N GLY A 244 -10.88 16.73 -16.13
CA GLY A 244 -11.17 18.12 -15.80
C GLY A 244 -11.80 18.91 -16.92
N ARG A 245 -12.25 20.12 -16.57
CA ARG A 245 -12.79 21.10 -17.51
C ARG A 245 -11.83 21.29 -18.68
N THR A 246 -12.42 21.43 -19.83
CA THR A 246 -11.72 21.49 -21.11
C THR A 246 -11.77 22.89 -21.71
N SER A 247 -12.48 23.83 -21.06
CA SER A 247 -12.60 25.23 -21.44
C SER A 247 -12.73 26.11 -20.20
N SER A 248 -12.12 27.30 -20.26
CA SER A 248 -12.28 28.36 -19.24
C SER A 248 -13.69 28.92 -19.17
N GLY A 249 -14.46 28.82 -20.25
CA GLY A 249 -15.83 29.34 -20.36
C GLY A 249 -16.94 28.33 -20.04
N SER A 250 -16.62 27.10 -19.58
CA SER A 250 -17.62 26.08 -19.25
C SER A 250 -17.25 25.40 -17.94
N ASP A 251 -18.23 25.10 -17.10
CA ASP A 251 -18.04 24.33 -15.88
C ASP A 251 -18.13 22.82 -16.10
N ALA A 252 -18.51 22.37 -17.30
CA ALA A 252 -18.58 20.96 -17.63
C ALA A 252 -17.18 20.32 -17.66
N ILE A 253 -17.01 19.23 -16.95
CA ILE A 253 -15.83 18.35 -17.03
C ILE A 253 -15.89 17.48 -18.27
N SER A 254 -14.77 16.88 -18.67
CA SER A 254 -14.69 16.03 -19.87
C SER A 254 -15.34 14.69 -19.65
N ASP A 255 -16.23 14.27 -20.55
CA ASP A 255 -16.83 12.92 -20.54
C ASP A 255 -15.80 11.81 -20.76
N THR A 256 -14.65 12.13 -21.36
CA THR A 256 -13.58 11.18 -21.67
C THR A 256 -12.26 11.59 -21.04
N LEU A 257 -11.45 10.60 -20.64
CA LEU A 257 -10.10 10.83 -20.11
C LEU A 257 -9.24 11.61 -21.10
N LYS A 258 -8.59 12.64 -20.62
CA LYS A 258 -7.66 13.47 -21.38
C LYS A 258 -6.24 13.33 -20.87
N SER A 259 -5.27 13.63 -21.72
CA SER A 259 -3.89 13.86 -21.31
C SER A 259 -3.32 15.09 -21.98
N ALA A 260 -2.43 15.79 -21.26
CA ALA A 260 -1.71 16.94 -21.77
C ALA A 260 -0.24 16.87 -21.38
N SER A 261 0.64 17.22 -22.32
CA SER A 261 2.07 17.37 -22.05
C SER A 261 2.34 18.74 -21.46
N LEU A 262 2.80 18.79 -20.19
CA LEU A 262 3.12 19.99 -19.44
C LEU A 262 4.63 20.13 -19.28
N THR A 263 5.12 21.36 -19.21
CA THR A 263 6.51 21.66 -18.83
C THR A 263 6.55 21.98 -17.33
N ILE A 264 7.37 21.29 -16.57
CA ILE A 264 7.65 21.61 -15.17
C ILE A 264 8.53 22.86 -15.12
N HIS A 265 8.21 23.78 -14.24
CA HIS A 265 8.97 25.01 -14.01
C HIS A 265 9.89 24.89 -12.77
N THR A 266 10.86 25.80 -12.65
CA THR A 266 11.73 25.90 -11.47
C THR A 266 10.95 26.47 -10.30
N ASP A 267 11.37 26.14 -9.06
CA ASP A 267 10.77 26.74 -7.85
C ASP A 267 10.84 28.28 -7.89
N ALA A 268 11.89 28.87 -8.46
CA ALA A 268 12.00 30.32 -8.63
C ALA A 268 10.92 30.89 -9.56
N THR A 269 10.64 30.21 -10.66
CA THR A 269 9.57 30.60 -11.60
C THR A 269 8.20 30.46 -10.93
N CYS A 270 7.96 29.36 -10.21
CA CYS A 270 6.71 29.11 -9.51
C CYS A 270 6.46 30.13 -8.39
N SER A 271 7.50 30.42 -7.57
CA SER A 271 7.42 31.45 -6.52
C SER A 271 7.24 32.84 -7.10
N GLY A 272 7.82 33.11 -8.29
CA GLY A 272 7.60 34.39 -8.99
C GLY A 272 6.15 34.60 -9.45
N ALA A 273 5.47 33.51 -9.84
CA ALA A 273 4.08 33.54 -10.25
C ALA A 273 3.10 33.61 -9.06
N TRP A 274 3.38 32.86 -7.99
CA TRP A 274 2.43 32.60 -6.90
C TRP A 274 2.81 33.25 -5.56
N SER A 275 3.98 33.88 -5.46
CA SER A 275 4.50 34.52 -4.24
C SER A 275 4.52 33.54 -3.05
N SER A 276 3.91 33.93 -1.92
CA SER A 276 3.84 33.14 -0.68
C SER A 276 2.93 31.91 -0.75
N ASP A 277 2.06 31.81 -1.77
CA ASP A 277 1.11 30.70 -1.88
C ASP A 277 1.79 29.43 -2.40
N TYR A 278 2.92 29.56 -3.09
CA TYR A 278 3.73 28.44 -3.52
C TYR A 278 4.79 28.07 -2.47
N VAL A 279 4.72 26.86 -1.94
CA VAL A 279 5.68 26.33 -0.96
C VAL A 279 6.74 25.51 -1.69
N ALA A 280 7.89 26.12 -1.93
CA ALA A 280 9.02 25.46 -2.58
C ALA A 280 9.44 24.19 -1.82
N GLY A 281 9.68 23.11 -2.56
CA GLY A 281 9.99 21.80 -1.97
C GLY A 281 8.76 20.94 -1.63
N HIS A 282 7.59 21.52 -1.41
CA HIS A 282 6.32 20.82 -1.18
C HIS A 282 5.49 20.70 -2.43
N MET A 283 5.66 21.64 -3.36
CA MET A 283 4.86 21.80 -4.56
C MET A 283 5.72 21.70 -5.82
N ILE A 284 5.09 21.45 -6.95
CA ILE A 284 5.61 21.59 -8.31
C ILE A 284 4.61 22.46 -9.07
N CYS A 285 5.08 23.41 -9.88
CA CYS A 285 4.22 24.04 -10.84
C CYS A 285 4.58 23.63 -12.28
N ALA A 286 3.56 23.44 -13.11
CA ALA A 286 3.76 23.03 -14.50
C ALA A 286 2.64 23.60 -15.40
N GLY A 287 2.92 23.62 -16.69
CA GLY A 287 1.95 24.04 -17.69
C GLY A 287 2.39 25.29 -18.46
N THR A 288 1.47 25.79 -19.27
CA THR A 288 1.64 27.02 -20.05
C THR A 288 0.28 27.68 -20.14
N GLN A 289 0.08 28.77 -19.41
CA GLN A 289 -1.15 29.56 -19.47
C GLN A 289 -0.91 30.75 -20.40
N SER A 290 -1.71 30.81 -21.47
CA SER A 290 -1.59 31.82 -22.51
C SER A 290 -2.50 33.04 -22.34
N GLY A 291 -3.47 32.96 -21.41
CA GLY A 291 -4.57 33.89 -21.21
C GLY A 291 -5.82 33.52 -21.99
N THR A 292 -5.78 32.44 -22.79
CA THR A 292 -6.90 31.90 -23.56
C THR A 292 -6.81 30.37 -23.58
N ASP A 293 -7.90 29.68 -23.90
CA ASP A 293 -7.91 28.23 -24.06
C ASP A 293 -6.93 27.78 -25.14
N SER A 294 -6.86 28.55 -26.25
CA SER A 294 -5.90 28.29 -27.33
C SER A 294 -4.48 28.58 -26.87
N GLY A 295 -3.61 27.56 -26.92
CA GLY A 295 -2.21 27.65 -26.48
C GLY A 295 -1.98 27.45 -25.00
N THR A 296 -3.02 27.34 -24.16
CA THR A 296 -2.90 26.91 -22.78
C THR A 296 -2.79 25.38 -22.67
N LYS A 297 -1.91 24.93 -21.77
CA LYS A 297 -1.80 23.54 -21.33
C LYS A 297 -1.75 23.54 -19.81
N ALA A 298 -2.85 23.18 -19.17
CA ALA A 298 -3.03 23.29 -17.71
C ALA A 298 -3.99 22.25 -17.16
N SER A 299 -3.88 21.97 -15.86
CA SER A 299 -4.97 21.31 -15.12
C SER A 299 -6.10 22.29 -14.85
N CYS A 300 -7.31 21.76 -14.72
CA CYS A 300 -8.49 22.54 -14.41
C CYS A 300 -9.42 21.78 -13.44
N ASN A 301 -10.55 22.37 -13.08
CA ASN A 301 -11.56 21.76 -12.20
C ASN A 301 -11.94 20.37 -12.73
N GLY A 302 -11.96 19.35 -11.85
CA GLY A 302 -12.16 17.96 -12.21
C GLY A 302 -10.88 17.15 -12.40
N ASP A 303 -9.71 17.79 -12.57
CA ASP A 303 -8.42 17.10 -12.58
C ASP A 303 -7.87 16.88 -11.16
N SER A 304 -8.44 17.53 -10.14
CA SER A 304 -8.03 17.44 -8.72
C SER A 304 -7.76 16.01 -8.29
N GLY A 305 -6.61 15.76 -7.66
CA GLY A 305 -6.19 14.43 -7.21
C GLY A 305 -5.61 13.53 -8.31
N GLY A 306 -5.76 13.90 -9.59
CA GLY A 306 -5.16 13.19 -10.72
C GLY A 306 -3.64 13.33 -10.78
N PRO A 307 -2.94 12.48 -11.56
CA PRO A 307 -1.48 12.44 -11.58
C PRO A 307 -0.84 13.40 -12.59
N LEU A 308 0.31 13.95 -12.20
CA LEU A 308 1.33 14.45 -13.10
C LEU A 308 2.45 13.41 -13.19
N VAL A 309 2.75 12.93 -14.39
CA VAL A 309 3.61 11.74 -14.63
C VAL A 309 4.88 12.13 -15.40
N VAL A 310 6.02 11.66 -14.92
CA VAL A 310 7.31 11.71 -15.65
C VAL A 310 7.83 10.28 -15.78
N GLY A 311 8.00 9.82 -17.02
CA GLY A 311 8.36 8.42 -17.29
C GLY A 311 7.28 7.46 -16.79
N ASP A 312 7.64 6.57 -15.86
CA ASP A 312 6.76 5.57 -15.23
C ASP A 312 6.36 5.95 -13.79
N ARG A 313 6.43 7.25 -13.41
CA ARG A 313 6.24 7.68 -12.03
C ARG A 313 5.32 8.88 -11.89
N ILE A 314 4.49 8.86 -10.86
CA ILE A 314 3.71 10.00 -10.38
C ILE A 314 4.68 10.96 -9.70
N VAL A 315 4.85 12.15 -10.24
CA VAL A 315 5.72 13.19 -9.68
C VAL A 315 4.94 14.29 -8.99
N GLY A 316 3.66 14.47 -9.38
CA GLY A 316 2.75 15.43 -8.78
C GLY A 316 1.34 14.87 -8.67
N VAL A 317 0.57 15.42 -7.72
CA VAL A 317 -0.89 15.23 -7.58
C VAL A 317 -1.53 16.59 -7.84
N VAL A 318 -2.50 16.66 -8.74
CA VAL A 318 -3.21 17.92 -9.06
C VAL A 318 -3.82 18.50 -7.79
N SER A 319 -3.46 19.73 -7.47
CA SER A 319 -3.80 20.37 -6.22
C SER A 319 -4.61 21.65 -6.44
N TRP A 320 -4.02 22.70 -7.03
CA TRP A 320 -4.69 23.97 -7.19
C TRP A 320 -4.13 24.80 -8.37
N GLY A 321 -4.79 25.91 -8.69
CA GLY A 321 -4.38 26.83 -9.74
C GLY A 321 -5.33 28.04 -9.84
N VAL A 322 -5.27 28.77 -10.95
CA VAL A 322 -6.22 29.87 -11.23
C VAL A 322 -7.60 29.31 -11.53
N GLN A 323 -8.65 30.05 -11.14
CA GLN A 323 -10.01 29.58 -11.28
C GLN A 323 -10.46 29.37 -12.74
N ASP A 324 -9.99 30.22 -13.66
CA ASP A 324 -10.27 30.12 -15.10
C ASP A 324 -9.31 29.16 -15.83
N CYS A 325 -8.27 28.65 -15.12
CA CYS A 325 -7.25 27.72 -15.60
C CYS A 325 -6.36 28.26 -16.74
N VAL A 326 -6.56 29.47 -17.23
CA VAL A 326 -5.85 30.03 -18.41
C VAL A 326 -5.08 31.32 -18.14
N ALA A 327 -5.27 31.96 -17.01
CA ALA A 327 -4.70 33.28 -16.72
C ALA A 327 -3.19 33.33 -16.95
N LYS A 328 -2.76 34.22 -17.84
CA LYS A 328 -1.36 34.32 -18.28
C LYS A 328 -0.43 34.70 -17.12
N GLY A 329 0.70 34.01 -17.06
CA GLY A 329 1.72 34.24 -16.03
C GLY A 329 1.56 33.41 -14.78
N TYR A 330 0.53 32.56 -14.72
CA TYR A 330 0.34 31.55 -13.69
C TYR A 330 0.56 30.15 -14.22
N TYR A 331 0.60 29.14 -13.35
CA TYR A 331 0.82 27.75 -13.68
C TYR A 331 -0.04 26.86 -12.79
N SER A 332 -0.42 25.69 -13.27
CA SER A 332 -1.06 24.67 -12.43
C SER A 332 -0.10 24.22 -11.33
N VAL A 333 -0.59 24.02 -10.11
CA VAL A 333 0.20 23.61 -8.96
C VAL A 333 -0.19 22.19 -8.54
N PHE A 334 0.82 21.41 -8.27
CA PHE A 334 0.73 19.99 -7.92
C PHE A 334 1.45 19.75 -6.61
N THR A 335 0.93 18.89 -5.76
CA THR A 335 1.68 18.40 -4.59
C THR A 335 2.87 17.56 -5.04
N LYS A 336 4.06 17.88 -4.58
CA LYS A 336 5.31 17.22 -4.98
C LYS A 336 5.43 15.83 -4.33
N VAL A 337 5.13 14.77 -5.07
CA VAL A 337 5.07 13.40 -4.54
C VAL A 337 6.40 12.96 -3.92
N SER A 338 7.55 13.35 -4.48
CA SER A 338 8.86 12.98 -3.93
C SER A 338 9.14 13.51 -2.52
N THR A 339 8.39 14.52 -2.06
CA THR A 339 8.45 15.04 -0.69
C THR A 339 7.61 14.20 0.27
N TYR A 340 6.48 13.69 -0.19
CA TYR A 340 5.47 13.03 0.65
C TYR A 340 5.42 11.51 0.50
N VAL A 341 6.25 10.95 -0.40
CA VAL A 341 6.19 9.52 -0.72
C VAL A 341 6.38 8.62 0.49
N GLY A 342 7.18 9.01 1.48
CA GLY A 342 7.35 8.23 2.71
C GLY A 342 6.07 8.09 3.51
N ALA A 343 5.35 9.21 3.73
CA ALA A 343 4.08 9.22 4.44
C ALA A 343 2.97 8.51 3.64
N ALA A 344 2.91 8.73 2.32
CA ALA A 344 1.96 8.02 1.45
C ALA A 344 2.24 6.52 1.43
N TYR A 345 3.52 6.13 1.32
CA TYR A 345 3.91 4.73 1.24
C TYR A 345 3.63 3.95 2.53
N ALA A 346 3.73 4.58 3.70
CA ALA A 346 3.33 3.98 4.97
C ALA A 346 1.85 3.53 4.97
N ASN A 347 1.00 4.19 4.18
CA ASN A 347 -0.40 3.83 3.99
C ASN A 347 -0.63 2.89 2.80
N VAL A 348 0.37 2.67 1.95
CA VAL A 348 0.37 1.64 0.91
C VAL A 348 0.86 0.31 1.45
N ASP A 349 1.89 0.32 2.31
CA ASP A 349 2.53 -0.85 2.91
C ASP A 349 2.17 -0.96 4.41
N ASP A 350 0.93 -0.71 4.76
CA ASP A 350 0.44 -0.80 6.13
C ASP A 350 0.33 -2.26 6.62
N THR A 351 0.45 -2.48 7.93
CA THR A 351 0.19 -3.74 8.60
C THR A 351 -1.13 -3.63 9.36
N ASN A 352 -2.14 -4.31 8.91
CA ASN A 352 -3.51 -4.13 9.39
C ASN A 352 -4.22 -5.47 9.56
N LEU A 353 -3.83 -6.24 10.57
CA LEU A 353 -4.45 -7.54 10.89
C LEU A 353 -5.92 -7.40 11.28
N GLY A 354 -6.21 -6.41 12.14
CA GLY A 354 -7.54 -6.21 12.72
C GLY A 354 -8.47 -5.38 11.86
N TYR A 355 -8.02 -4.88 10.72
CA TYR A 355 -8.74 -4.09 9.71
C TYR A 355 -8.90 -2.59 9.95
N THR A 356 -8.66 -1.83 8.97
CA THR A 356 -9.55 -0.75 8.53
C THR A 356 -9.26 0.64 9.07
N ASP A 357 -8.47 0.83 10.11
CA ASP A 357 -8.28 2.17 10.68
C ASP A 357 -6.94 2.83 10.32
N GLY A 358 -6.11 2.16 9.49
CA GLY A 358 -4.82 2.69 9.03
C GLY A 358 -3.72 2.68 10.09
N LYS A 359 -3.91 1.97 11.21
CA LYS A 359 -2.90 1.78 12.24
C LYS A 359 -2.34 0.37 12.18
N ALA A 360 -1.05 0.24 12.46
CA ALA A 360 -0.40 -1.05 12.48
C ALA A 360 -0.78 -1.85 13.72
N ASP A 361 -1.24 -3.09 13.51
CA ASP A 361 -1.71 -4.01 14.54
C ASP A 361 -0.63 -4.99 14.97
N LEU A 362 -0.72 -5.45 16.20
CA LEU A 362 0.30 -6.29 16.81
C LEU A 362 -0.11 -7.76 16.82
N PHE A 363 0.70 -8.62 16.20
CA PHE A 363 0.65 -10.05 16.40
C PHE A 363 1.45 -10.44 17.66
N VAL A 364 0.85 -11.26 18.54
CA VAL A 364 1.56 -11.84 19.70
C VAL A 364 1.21 -13.32 19.88
N ARG A 365 2.16 -14.11 20.41
CA ARG A 365 1.89 -15.49 20.78
C ARG A 365 2.16 -15.74 22.25
N SER A 366 1.24 -16.38 22.95
CA SER A 366 1.41 -16.83 24.34
C SER A 366 2.56 -17.83 24.46
N SER A 367 3.47 -17.60 25.40
CA SER A 367 4.60 -18.49 25.66
C SER A 367 4.17 -19.84 26.25
N SER A 368 3.06 -19.89 26.97
CA SER A 368 2.56 -21.09 27.64
C SER A 368 1.62 -21.91 26.77
N SER A 369 0.55 -21.30 26.24
CA SER A 369 -0.47 -22.01 25.44
C SER A 369 -0.09 -22.19 23.98
N LYS A 370 0.90 -21.42 23.47
CA LYS A 370 1.24 -21.30 22.05
C LYS A 370 0.08 -20.79 21.18
N GLU A 371 -0.93 -20.25 21.78
CA GLU A 371 -2.01 -19.55 21.10
C GLU A 371 -1.54 -18.18 20.64
N ALA A 372 -1.84 -17.82 19.40
CA ALA A 372 -1.56 -16.51 18.83
C ALA A 372 -2.77 -15.59 18.93
N PHE A 373 -2.50 -14.31 18.99
CA PHE A 373 -3.52 -13.26 19.09
C PHE A 373 -3.12 -12.07 18.23
N GLU A 374 -4.12 -11.42 17.67
CA GLU A 374 -3.99 -10.06 17.18
C GLU A 374 -4.45 -9.07 18.27
N LYS A 375 -3.92 -7.86 18.20
CA LYS A 375 -4.27 -6.73 19.08
C LYS A 375 -4.30 -5.47 18.23
N ASP A 376 -5.52 -4.98 17.97
CA ASP A 376 -5.73 -3.78 17.14
C ASP A 376 -5.21 -2.55 17.86
N SER A 377 -4.53 -1.69 17.12
CA SER A 377 -4.02 -0.44 17.65
C SER A 377 -5.14 0.58 17.88
N LYS A 378 -5.07 1.27 19.01
CA LYS A 378 -5.84 2.48 19.33
C LYS A 378 -4.96 3.72 19.38
N GLY A 379 -3.79 3.66 18.73
CA GLY A 379 -2.81 4.75 18.65
C GLY A 379 -1.87 4.85 19.83
N THR A 380 -2.34 4.74 21.07
CA THR A 380 -1.53 4.79 22.31
C THR A 380 -1.82 3.65 23.26
N SER A 381 -2.60 2.68 22.81
CA SER A 381 -2.94 1.44 23.51
C SER A 381 -3.35 0.40 22.47
N PHE A 382 -3.57 -0.84 22.92
CA PHE A 382 -4.11 -1.89 22.07
C PHE A 382 -5.48 -2.35 22.58
N ALA A 383 -6.34 -2.78 21.67
CA ALA A 383 -7.62 -3.40 21.97
C ALA A 383 -7.45 -4.73 22.74
N ALA A 384 -8.57 -5.31 23.19
CA ALA A 384 -8.60 -6.67 23.68
C ALA A 384 -8.07 -7.62 22.60
N ARG A 385 -7.31 -8.65 23.03
CA ARG A 385 -6.74 -9.63 22.08
C ARG A 385 -7.84 -10.49 21.46
N VAL A 386 -7.70 -10.76 20.16
CA VAL A 386 -8.53 -11.69 19.40
C VAL A 386 -7.70 -12.93 19.07
N SER A 387 -8.24 -14.13 19.30
CA SER A 387 -7.50 -15.38 19.06
C SER A 387 -7.34 -15.65 17.56
N LEU A 388 -6.12 -15.97 17.16
CA LEU A 388 -5.76 -16.45 15.82
C LEU A 388 -5.57 -17.98 15.76
N GLY A 389 -5.79 -18.66 16.89
CA GLY A 389 -5.60 -20.10 17.02
C GLY A 389 -4.21 -20.52 17.49
N SER A 390 -3.93 -21.83 17.44
CA SER A 390 -2.67 -22.38 17.91
C SER A 390 -1.54 -22.23 16.90
N TYR A 391 -0.44 -21.64 17.33
CA TYR A 391 0.80 -21.49 16.57
C TYR A 391 1.96 -22.29 17.20
N SER A 392 1.64 -23.49 17.73
CA SER A 392 2.67 -24.43 18.19
C SER A 392 3.55 -24.84 17.01
N GLY A 393 4.84 -25.09 17.26
CA GLY A 393 5.78 -25.47 16.20
C GLY A 393 6.25 -24.31 15.31
N VAL A 394 5.92 -23.06 15.62
CA VAL A 394 6.40 -21.85 14.94
C VAL A 394 7.38 -21.11 15.85
N ASN A 395 8.44 -20.52 15.32
CA ASN A 395 9.40 -19.70 16.06
C ASN A 395 9.61 -18.30 15.51
N LEU A 396 8.89 -17.95 14.44
CA LEU A 396 8.90 -16.61 13.83
C LEU A 396 7.57 -16.35 13.14
N VAL A 397 7.05 -15.16 13.32
CA VAL A 397 5.94 -14.59 12.54
C VAL A 397 6.31 -13.18 12.15
N LEU A 398 6.07 -12.80 10.90
CA LEU A 398 6.27 -11.45 10.37
C LEU A 398 5.04 -11.06 9.59
N GLN A 399 4.65 -9.81 9.69
CA GLN A 399 3.55 -9.22 8.94
C GLN A 399 4.06 -8.52 7.68
N THR A 400 3.37 -8.71 6.56
CA THR A 400 3.65 -8.06 5.28
C THR A 400 2.48 -8.31 4.31
N ASP A 401 2.42 -7.58 3.19
CA ASP A 401 1.50 -7.85 2.07
C ASP A 401 2.37 -8.16 0.84
N LEU A 402 2.75 -9.46 0.69
CA LEU A 402 3.73 -9.88 -0.34
C LEU A 402 3.20 -9.80 -1.76
N ASN A 403 1.89 -9.94 -1.95
CA ASN A 403 1.27 -9.92 -3.27
C ASN A 403 0.57 -8.60 -3.58
N ARG A 404 0.60 -7.65 -2.64
CA ARG A 404 0.00 -6.30 -2.78
C ARG A 404 -1.49 -6.32 -3.04
N ASP A 405 -2.18 -7.34 -2.52
CA ASP A 405 -3.64 -7.45 -2.67
C ASP A 405 -4.42 -6.68 -1.60
N GLY A 406 -3.72 -6.02 -0.65
CA GLY A 406 -4.30 -5.20 0.41
C GLY A 406 -4.77 -6.00 1.63
N TYR A 407 -4.63 -7.32 1.62
CA TYR A 407 -4.82 -8.14 2.80
C TYR A 407 -3.48 -8.40 3.48
N GLN A 408 -3.50 -8.43 4.81
CA GLN A 408 -2.30 -8.69 5.58
C GLN A 408 -1.89 -10.16 5.45
N ASP A 409 -0.66 -10.39 4.98
CA ASP A 409 -0.02 -11.70 4.93
C ASP A 409 0.81 -11.96 6.17
N LEU A 410 1.09 -13.24 6.44
CA LEU A 410 2.03 -13.68 7.46
C LEU A 410 3.14 -14.52 6.85
N ILE A 411 4.38 -14.24 7.22
CA ILE A 411 5.51 -15.13 6.99
C ILE A 411 5.76 -15.89 8.28
N LEU A 412 5.68 -17.22 8.24
CA LEU A 412 5.93 -18.11 9.37
C LEU A 412 7.20 -18.91 9.13
N ARG A 413 7.99 -19.13 10.21
CA ARG A 413 9.06 -20.13 10.19
C ARG A 413 8.76 -21.25 11.19
N GLN A 414 8.81 -22.51 10.73
CA GLN A 414 8.69 -23.68 11.60
C GLN A 414 9.91 -23.84 12.49
N SER A 415 9.68 -24.23 13.74
CA SER A 415 10.73 -24.51 14.73
C SER A 415 11.56 -25.73 14.35
N SER A 416 10.93 -26.74 13.76
CA SER A 416 11.56 -27.94 13.26
C SER A 416 11.94 -27.75 11.78
N GLY A 417 13.21 -27.96 11.44
CA GLY A 417 13.72 -27.83 10.07
C GLY A 417 13.90 -26.40 9.56
N GLY A 418 13.17 -25.42 10.09
CA GLY A 418 13.28 -24.02 9.67
C GLY A 418 12.61 -23.71 8.34
N ASP A 419 11.64 -24.51 7.92
CA ASP A 419 10.84 -24.21 6.73
C ASP A 419 10.07 -22.91 6.91
N VAL A 420 10.06 -22.07 5.87
CA VAL A 420 9.40 -20.76 5.85
C VAL A 420 8.18 -20.82 4.94
N TYR A 421 7.07 -20.36 5.45
CA TYR A 421 5.79 -20.35 4.75
C TYR A 421 5.25 -18.93 4.63
N TRP A 422 4.64 -18.65 3.49
CA TRP A 422 3.78 -17.52 3.23
C TRP A 422 2.33 -17.93 3.42
N LEU A 423 1.63 -17.22 4.29
CA LEU A 423 0.20 -17.35 4.50
C LEU A 423 -0.47 -16.10 3.97
N HIS A 424 -1.45 -16.27 3.09
CA HIS A 424 -2.24 -15.17 2.55
C HIS A 424 -3.71 -15.53 2.50
N TYR A 425 -4.55 -14.53 2.65
CA TYR A 425 -5.98 -14.68 2.50
C TYR A 425 -6.36 -14.64 1.03
N VAL A 426 -7.25 -15.55 0.61
CA VAL A 426 -7.76 -15.63 -0.78
C VAL A 426 -9.25 -15.28 -0.78
N PRO A 427 -9.63 -14.04 -1.13
CA PRO A 427 -11.02 -13.58 -1.06
C PRO A 427 -11.99 -14.42 -1.87
N SER A 428 -11.58 -14.90 -3.05
CA SER A 428 -12.43 -15.70 -3.95
C SER A 428 -12.86 -17.05 -3.37
N SER A 429 -12.06 -17.62 -2.45
CA SER A 429 -12.36 -18.87 -1.75
C SER A 429 -12.69 -18.67 -0.27
N ASP A 430 -12.70 -17.42 0.19
CA ASP A 430 -12.89 -17.05 1.59
C ASP A 430 -12.06 -17.91 2.55
N SER A 431 -10.76 -18.06 2.24
CA SER A 431 -9.88 -18.96 2.98
C SER A 431 -8.43 -18.52 2.99
N TRP A 432 -7.69 -18.95 4.01
CA TRP A 432 -6.25 -18.80 4.05
C TRP A 432 -5.55 -19.86 3.21
N SER A 433 -4.68 -19.42 2.32
CA SER A 433 -3.72 -20.25 1.59
C SER A 433 -2.35 -20.23 2.28
N ARG A 434 -1.58 -21.29 2.09
CA ARG A 434 -0.22 -21.41 2.62
C ARG A 434 0.72 -22.01 1.59
N THR A 435 1.81 -21.33 1.34
CA THR A 435 2.82 -21.72 0.36
C THR A 435 4.19 -21.78 1.03
N LYS A 436 4.89 -22.90 0.91
CA LYS A 436 6.29 -22.98 1.36
C LYS A 436 7.17 -22.17 0.42
N ILE A 437 7.86 -21.15 0.95
CA ILE A 437 8.73 -20.25 0.17
C ILE A 437 10.21 -20.58 0.32
N TYR A 438 10.62 -21.13 1.48
CA TYR A 438 12.00 -21.57 1.72
C TYR A 438 12.04 -22.82 2.58
N SER A 439 13.11 -23.61 2.41
CA SER A 439 13.46 -24.76 3.27
C SER A 439 14.75 -24.46 4.04
N ASP A 440 14.93 -25.12 5.19
CA ASP A 440 16.20 -25.16 5.95
C ASP A 440 16.72 -23.79 6.44
N TRP A 441 15.83 -22.88 6.82
CA TRP A 441 16.19 -21.56 7.35
C TRP A 441 16.48 -21.57 8.86
N SER A 442 16.68 -22.73 9.47
CA SER A 442 17.09 -22.85 10.88
C SER A 442 18.40 -22.12 11.18
N THR A 443 19.29 -22.01 10.20
CA THR A 443 20.58 -21.30 10.30
C THR A 443 20.46 -19.78 10.16
N ARG A 444 19.28 -19.24 9.80
CA ARG A 444 19.06 -17.79 9.75
C ARG A 444 18.79 -17.25 11.15
N THR A 445 19.74 -16.48 11.68
CA THR A 445 19.67 -15.94 13.04
C THR A 445 18.65 -14.79 13.16
N ARG A 446 18.38 -14.10 12.07
CA ARG A 446 17.36 -13.04 11.94
C ARG A 446 16.68 -13.16 10.58
N VAL A 447 15.37 -12.92 10.57
CA VAL A 447 14.56 -12.76 9.37
C VAL A 447 13.71 -11.51 9.58
N ILE A 448 13.62 -10.65 8.60
CA ILE A 448 12.95 -9.34 8.69
C ILE A 448 12.13 -9.12 7.42
N ALA A 449 10.90 -8.60 7.54
CA ALA A 449 10.05 -8.13 6.47
C ALA A 449 9.87 -6.60 6.60
N PRO A 450 10.83 -5.81 6.13
CA PRO A 450 10.86 -4.38 6.40
C PRO A 450 9.96 -3.55 5.46
N GLY A 451 9.41 -4.15 4.41
CA GLY A 451 8.82 -3.50 3.25
C GLY A 451 9.82 -3.44 2.09
N ASP A 452 9.66 -2.46 1.21
CA ASP A 452 10.53 -2.24 0.04
C ASP A 452 11.88 -1.63 0.44
N VAL A 453 12.96 -2.39 0.35
CA VAL A 453 14.34 -1.94 0.56
C VAL A 453 15.04 -1.66 -0.78
N THR A 454 14.59 -2.33 -1.85
CA THR A 454 15.23 -2.27 -3.16
C THR A 454 14.76 -1.09 -4.01
N GLY A 455 13.67 -0.43 -3.63
CA GLY A 455 13.14 0.76 -4.30
C GLY A 455 12.28 0.44 -5.52
N ASP A 456 11.73 -0.78 -5.58
CA ASP A 456 10.85 -1.22 -6.66
C ASP A 456 9.37 -1.29 -6.26
N TYR A 457 9.03 -0.85 -5.04
CA TYR A 457 7.70 -0.84 -4.39
C TYR A 457 7.14 -2.23 -4.06
N LEU A 458 7.93 -3.27 -4.14
CA LEU A 458 7.55 -4.62 -3.73
C LEU A 458 8.19 -4.96 -2.38
N PRO A 459 7.48 -5.67 -1.50
CA PRO A 459 8.03 -6.01 -0.18
C PRO A 459 9.16 -7.02 -0.31
N ASP A 460 10.28 -6.70 0.32
CA ASP A 460 11.46 -7.54 0.37
C ASP A 460 11.51 -8.38 1.65
N LEU A 461 12.28 -9.46 1.61
CA LEU A 461 12.63 -10.25 2.79
C LEU A 461 14.13 -10.16 3.04
N LEU A 462 14.51 -9.96 4.30
CA LEU A 462 15.91 -9.95 4.69
C LEU A 462 16.23 -11.10 5.63
N SER A 463 17.47 -11.60 5.57
CA SER A 463 17.95 -12.54 6.58
C SER A 463 19.40 -12.31 6.94
N VAL A 464 19.75 -12.59 8.22
CA VAL A 464 21.13 -12.69 8.67
C VAL A 464 21.47 -14.17 8.83
N ASP A 465 22.50 -14.64 8.14
CA ASP A 465 22.95 -16.02 8.28
C ASP A 465 23.81 -16.25 9.55
N SER A 466 24.20 -17.49 9.82
CA SER A 466 25.01 -17.86 10.99
C SER A 466 26.39 -17.22 10.99
N GLY A 467 26.93 -16.88 9.81
CA GLY A 467 28.19 -16.15 9.66
C GLY A 467 28.06 -14.64 9.88
N GLY A 468 26.85 -14.14 10.12
CA GLY A 468 26.58 -12.70 10.32
C GLY A 468 26.52 -11.90 9.01
N THR A 469 26.25 -12.54 7.89
CA THR A 469 26.01 -11.85 6.62
C THR A 469 24.53 -11.52 6.49
N LEU A 470 24.23 -10.26 6.19
CA LEU A 470 22.89 -9.80 5.82
C LEU A 470 22.68 -9.99 4.31
N TRP A 471 21.51 -10.56 3.98
CA TRP A 471 21.05 -10.82 2.63
C TRP A 471 19.69 -10.19 2.41
N ILE A 472 19.46 -9.62 1.22
CA ILE A 472 18.15 -9.18 0.72
C ILE A 472 17.64 -10.23 -0.27
N TYR A 473 16.38 -10.54 -0.21
CA TYR A 473 15.61 -11.33 -1.16
C TYR A 473 14.57 -10.41 -1.78
N PRO A 474 14.83 -9.83 -2.99
CA PRO A 474 13.90 -8.91 -3.63
C PRO A 474 12.55 -9.56 -3.89
N GLY A 475 11.48 -8.91 -3.48
CA GLY A 475 10.12 -9.38 -3.71
C GLY A 475 9.72 -9.29 -5.18
N LYS A 476 8.75 -10.13 -5.60
CA LYS A 476 8.19 -10.13 -6.96
C LYS A 476 6.72 -9.71 -6.99
N GLY A 477 6.14 -9.31 -5.86
CA GLY A 477 4.74 -8.92 -5.75
C GLY A 477 3.73 -10.05 -5.97
N ASN A 478 4.15 -11.30 -5.83
CA ASN A 478 3.32 -12.48 -6.03
C ASN A 478 3.60 -13.59 -5.00
N GLY A 479 4.09 -13.22 -3.82
CA GLY A 479 4.48 -14.14 -2.76
C GLY A 479 5.80 -14.86 -3.00
N THR A 480 6.52 -14.58 -4.09
CA THR A 480 7.84 -15.15 -4.39
C THR A 480 8.93 -14.09 -4.40
N PHE A 481 10.18 -14.54 -4.36
CA PHE A 481 11.35 -13.67 -4.29
C PHE A 481 12.33 -13.94 -5.43
N GLY A 482 13.14 -12.94 -5.74
CA GLY A 482 14.28 -13.05 -6.65
C GLY A 482 15.48 -13.75 -6.00
N ALA A 483 16.59 -13.83 -6.74
CA ALA A 483 17.85 -14.32 -6.21
C ALA A 483 18.33 -13.42 -5.07
N ARG A 484 18.80 -14.02 -3.98
CA ARG A 484 19.31 -13.25 -2.84
C ARG A 484 20.54 -12.42 -3.21
N VAL A 485 20.60 -11.21 -2.67
CA VAL A 485 21.70 -10.26 -2.89
C VAL A 485 22.41 -9.99 -1.57
N LYS A 486 23.74 -10.06 -1.55
CA LYS A 486 24.55 -9.81 -0.35
C LYS A 486 24.60 -8.32 -0.03
N VAL A 487 24.30 -7.96 1.21
CA VAL A 487 24.47 -6.60 1.75
C VAL A 487 25.85 -6.44 2.39
N GLY A 488 26.20 -7.31 3.35
CA GLY A 488 27.49 -7.23 4.05
C GLY A 488 27.54 -8.11 5.28
N GLY A 489 28.73 -8.25 5.85
CA GLY A 489 28.98 -9.01 7.06
C GLY A 489 28.91 -8.19 8.35
N GLY A 490 29.16 -8.85 9.51
CA GLY A 490 29.26 -8.21 10.81
C GLY A 490 27.92 -8.02 11.54
N TRP A 491 26.81 -8.53 11.01
CA TRP A 491 25.48 -8.39 11.61
C TRP A 491 25.25 -9.27 12.85
N ASN A 492 26.14 -10.21 13.14
CA ASN A 492 26.14 -11.00 14.37
C ASN A 492 26.45 -10.20 15.64
N GLN A 493 26.95 -8.96 15.52
CA GLN A 493 27.11 -8.04 16.65
C GLN A 493 25.76 -7.55 17.21
N TYR A 494 24.66 -7.70 16.46
CA TYR A 494 23.33 -7.24 16.86
C TYR A 494 22.50 -8.40 17.41
N ASP A 495 21.82 -8.19 18.53
CA ASP A 495 20.84 -9.13 19.08
C ASP A 495 19.40 -8.83 18.60
N MET A 496 19.16 -7.64 18.06
CA MET A 496 17.92 -7.24 17.43
C MET A 496 18.22 -6.53 16.12
N VAL A 497 17.51 -6.92 15.06
CA VAL A 497 17.37 -6.20 13.79
C VAL A 497 15.90 -6.20 13.43
N ARG A 498 15.32 -5.03 13.25
CA ARG A 498 13.91 -4.79 12.92
C ARG A 498 13.80 -3.64 11.93
N GLY A 499 12.72 -3.61 11.17
CA GLY A 499 12.40 -2.52 10.28
C GLY A 499 11.03 -2.76 9.67
N LYS A 500 10.24 -1.72 9.57
CA LYS A 500 9.00 -1.64 8.80
C LYS A 500 8.75 -0.16 8.52
N GLY A 501 8.99 0.24 7.29
CA GLY A 501 8.81 1.62 6.85
C GLY A 501 10.00 2.56 7.09
N ASP A 502 9.74 3.85 6.98
CA ASP A 502 10.73 4.94 6.99
C ASP A 502 10.83 5.58 8.38
N PHE A 503 11.92 5.30 9.10
CA PHE A 503 12.21 5.92 10.40
C PHE A 503 12.93 7.26 10.26
N SER A 504 13.60 7.50 9.15
CA SER A 504 14.46 8.68 8.93
C SER A 504 13.71 9.86 8.31
N GLY A 505 12.53 9.63 7.73
CA GLY A 505 11.73 10.62 7.03
C GLY A 505 12.23 10.91 5.62
N ASP A 506 13.05 10.02 5.03
CA ASP A 506 13.59 10.22 3.67
C ASP A 506 12.83 9.43 2.59
N GLY A 507 11.72 8.78 2.95
CA GLY A 507 10.84 8.05 2.05
C GLY A 507 11.35 6.67 1.65
N LYS A 508 12.33 6.12 2.35
CA LYS A 508 12.88 4.79 2.10
C LYS A 508 12.83 3.93 3.34
N THR A 509 12.69 2.64 3.12
CA THR A 509 12.63 1.67 4.22
C THR A 509 13.96 1.55 4.95
N ASP A 510 13.93 1.71 6.27
CA ASP A 510 15.09 1.69 7.16
C ASP A 510 15.14 0.45 8.04
N LEU A 511 16.31 0.18 8.65
CA LEU A 511 16.47 -0.82 9.70
C LEU A 511 16.96 -0.21 10.99
N LEU A 512 16.45 -0.73 12.10
CA LEU A 512 16.96 -0.52 13.45
C LEU A 512 17.72 -1.76 13.92
N ALA A 513 18.91 -1.57 14.48
CA ALA A 513 19.73 -2.66 14.99
C ALA A 513 20.28 -2.33 16.37
N ARG A 514 20.07 -3.23 17.37
CA ARG A 514 20.63 -3.06 18.70
C ARG A 514 21.91 -3.85 18.86
N ASN A 515 22.98 -3.19 19.24
CA ASN A 515 24.24 -3.84 19.55
C ASN A 515 24.12 -4.67 20.84
N ARG A 516 24.52 -5.94 20.78
CA ARG A 516 24.37 -6.90 21.87
C ARG A 516 25.16 -6.53 23.12
N SER A 517 26.36 -5.95 22.96
CA SER A 517 27.28 -5.69 24.08
C SER A 517 27.01 -4.35 24.74
N THR A 518 26.65 -3.31 23.98
CA THR A 518 26.47 -1.96 24.50
C THR A 518 25.02 -1.56 24.72
N GLY A 519 24.08 -2.28 24.11
CA GLY A 519 22.67 -1.88 24.07
C GLY A 519 22.41 -0.64 23.21
N ASP A 520 23.40 -0.16 22.45
CA ASP A 520 23.23 0.98 21.55
C ASP A 520 22.31 0.62 20.38
N LEU A 521 21.38 1.50 20.07
CA LEU A 521 20.48 1.38 18.91
C LEU A 521 21.04 2.19 17.75
N TYR A 522 21.16 1.53 16.61
CA TYR A 522 21.63 2.12 15.36
C TYR A 522 20.52 2.12 14.32
N LEU A 523 20.42 3.20 13.59
CA LEU A 523 19.63 3.34 12.37
C LEU A 523 20.51 3.06 11.16
N TYR A 524 20.05 2.21 10.27
CA TYR A 524 20.57 1.98 8.94
C TYR A 524 19.58 2.54 7.93
N LYS A 525 19.91 3.69 7.35
CA LYS A 525 19.05 4.36 6.36
C LYS A 525 19.08 3.59 5.05
N GLY A 526 17.91 3.23 4.56
CA GLY A 526 17.76 2.62 3.25
C GLY A 526 18.15 3.56 2.11
N THR A 527 18.66 3.01 1.03
CA THR A 527 19.03 3.77 -0.18
C THR A 527 18.07 3.53 -1.34
N GLY A 528 17.16 2.55 -1.22
CA GLY A 528 16.32 2.08 -2.31
C GLY A 528 17.13 1.29 -3.34
N LYS A 529 18.17 0.56 -2.92
CA LYS A 529 19.02 -0.26 -3.81
C LYS A 529 19.31 -1.60 -3.16
N ALA A 530 19.45 -2.63 -3.97
CA ALA A 530 19.97 -3.91 -3.52
C ALA A 530 21.50 -3.91 -3.38
N GLY A 531 22.04 -4.89 -2.65
CA GLY A 531 23.48 -5.14 -2.56
C GLY A 531 24.21 -4.38 -1.46
N THR A 532 25.52 -4.19 -1.62
CA THR A 532 26.38 -3.56 -0.61
C THR A 532 26.06 -2.08 -0.38
N GLY A 533 25.31 -1.46 -1.28
CA GLY A 533 24.81 -0.10 -1.18
C GLY A 533 23.38 0.02 -0.65
N ALA A 534 22.77 -1.06 -0.15
CA ALA A 534 21.37 -1.06 0.31
C ALA A 534 21.12 -0.10 1.48
N PHE A 535 22.10 0.08 2.32
CA PHE A 535 22.02 0.97 3.48
C PHE A 535 23.21 1.92 3.53
N SER A 536 22.96 3.15 3.97
CA SER A 536 23.99 4.13 4.29
C SER A 536 24.78 3.72 5.56
N ALA A 537 25.87 4.42 5.86
CA ALA A 537 26.58 4.23 7.12
C ALA A 537 25.62 4.39 8.30
N ARG A 538 25.71 3.48 9.27
CA ARG A 538 24.83 3.48 10.44
C ARG A 538 24.98 4.75 11.29
N VAL A 539 23.87 5.21 11.82
CA VAL A 539 23.82 6.33 12.76
C VAL A 539 23.40 5.80 14.14
N LYS A 540 24.18 6.12 15.19
CA LYS A 540 23.76 5.80 16.56
C LYS A 540 22.64 6.76 16.97
N VAL A 541 21.45 6.21 17.23
CA VAL A 541 20.25 7.00 17.54
C VAL A 541 19.85 6.94 19.02
N ARG A 542 20.27 5.90 19.74
CA ARG A 542 20.03 5.76 21.19
C ARG A 542 21.19 4.99 21.83
N SER A 543 21.40 5.19 23.12
CA SER A 543 22.40 4.47 23.92
C SER A 543 21.74 3.70 25.06
N GLY A 544 22.36 2.57 25.44
CA GLY A 544 22.06 1.86 26.68
C GLY A 544 20.66 1.22 26.73
N TRP A 545 20.12 0.73 25.62
CA TRP A 545 18.79 0.08 25.57
C TRP A 545 18.80 -1.35 26.16
N THR A 546 19.54 -1.54 27.26
CA THR A 546 19.69 -2.84 27.94
C THR A 546 18.47 -3.22 28.79
N GLY A 547 17.61 -2.25 29.12
CA GLY A 547 16.38 -2.46 29.92
C GLY A 547 15.21 -3.12 29.18
N TYR A 548 15.38 -3.51 27.89
CA TYR A 548 14.35 -4.13 27.08
C TYR A 548 14.77 -5.51 26.62
N ASN A 549 13.82 -6.45 26.56
CA ASN A 549 14.03 -7.84 26.20
C ASN A 549 13.23 -8.32 24.99
N ALA A 550 12.31 -7.52 24.46
CA ALA A 550 11.62 -7.78 23.20
C ALA A 550 11.40 -6.45 22.47
N PHE A 551 11.39 -6.53 21.14
CA PHE A 551 11.28 -5.39 20.24
C PHE A 551 10.47 -5.76 19.02
N ASP A 552 9.73 -4.79 18.50
CA ASP A 552 9.11 -4.92 17.19
C ASP A 552 9.02 -3.59 16.46
N ALA A 553 8.95 -3.68 15.12
CA ALA A 553 8.68 -2.58 14.22
C ALA A 553 7.60 -3.08 13.26
N ILE A 554 6.37 -2.72 13.53
CA ILE A 554 5.19 -3.19 12.79
C ILE A 554 4.62 -2.12 11.84
N GLY A 555 5.20 -0.93 11.81
CA GLY A 555 4.75 0.19 10.98
C GLY A 555 4.23 1.35 11.81
N ASP A 556 3.25 2.06 11.31
CA ASP A 556 2.61 3.22 11.96
C ASP A 556 1.54 2.76 12.95
N VAL A 557 1.90 2.65 14.22
CA VAL A 557 1.00 2.20 15.31
C VAL A 557 0.01 3.30 15.70
N ASN A 558 0.43 4.56 15.56
CA ASN A 558 -0.39 5.68 16.04
C ASN A 558 -1.21 6.39 14.95
N GLY A 559 -1.01 6.06 13.68
CA GLY A 559 -1.74 6.61 12.54
C GLY A 559 -1.26 7.99 12.09
N ASP A 560 -0.01 8.39 12.43
CA ASP A 560 0.55 9.69 12.06
C ASP A 560 1.37 9.69 10.75
N GLY A 561 1.41 8.56 10.05
CA GLY A 561 2.14 8.40 8.78
C GLY A 561 3.64 8.14 8.95
N LYS A 562 4.13 7.81 10.15
CA LYS A 562 5.53 7.51 10.43
C LYS A 562 5.70 6.13 11.05
N ALA A 563 6.84 5.51 10.76
CA ALA A 563 7.17 4.22 11.33
C ALA A 563 7.46 4.34 12.84
N ASP A 564 6.79 3.53 13.64
CA ASP A 564 6.90 3.47 15.08
C ASP A 564 7.72 2.27 15.55
N PHE A 565 8.13 2.28 16.82
CA PHE A 565 8.90 1.20 17.40
C PHE A 565 8.35 0.77 18.75
N LEU A 566 8.24 -0.54 18.97
CA LEU A 566 7.77 -1.15 20.20
C LEU A 566 8.93 -1.77 20.97
N ALA A 567 8.99 -1.55 22.27
CA ALA A 567 9.99 -2.14 23.17
C ALA A 567 9.38 -2.57 24.49
N ARG A 568 9.62 -3.83 24.89
CA ARG A 568 9.10 -4.43 26.13
C ARG A 568 10.18 -4.55 27.19
N THR A 569 9.88 -4.14 28.40
CA THR A 569 10.72 -4.42 29.57
C THR A 569 10.59 -5.86 30.04
N PRO A 570 11.57 -6.42 30.78
CA PRO A 570 11.43 -7.76 31.37
C PRO A 570 10.20 -7.92 32.28
N GLY A 571 9.77 -6.85 32.96
CA GLY A 571 8.56 -6.83 33.80
C GLY A 571 7.26 -6.82 33.02
N GLY A 572 7.31 -6.80 31.66
CA GLY A 572 6.15 -6.92 30.79
C GLY A 572 5.45 -5.62 30.42
N THR A 573 6.00 -4.46 30.75
CA THR A 573 5.49 -3.20 30.20
C THR A 573 5.96 -3.04 28.78
N LEU A 574 5.01 -2.87 27.84
CA LEU A 574 5.28 -2.54 26.45
C LEU A 574 5.20 -1.02 26.25
N TYR A 575 6.21 -0.47 25.64
CA TYR A 575 6.29 0.96 25.30
C TYR A 575 6.23 1.16 23.81
N LEU A 576 5.46 2.16 23.39
CA LEU A 576 5.46 2.73 22.04
C LEU A 576 6.44 3.91 22.00
N TYR A 577 7.32 3.88 21.04
CA TYR A 577 8.22 4.96 20.64
C TYR A 577 7.77 5.50 19.30
N LYS A 578 7.02 6.62 19.32
CA LYS A 578 6.50 7.25 18.11
C LYS A 578 7.65 7.80 17.27
N GLY A 579 7.66 7.45 16.00
CA GLY A 579 8.63 7.96 15.05
C GLY A 579 8.51 9.47 14.83
N THR A 580 9.63 10.14 14.65
CA THR A 580 9.65 11.59 14.36
C THR A 580 10.03 11.88 12.90
N GLY A 581 10.50 10.86 12.16
CA GLY A 581 11.07 11.05 10.83
C GLY A 581 12.46 11.71 10.85
N LYS A 582 13.21 11.61 11.96
CA LYS A 582 14.55 12.22 12.10
C LYS A 582 15.62 11.14 12.29
N ALA A 583 16.68 11.20 11.51
CA ALA A 583 17.81 10.28 11.58
C ALA A 583 18.86 10.67 12.65
N THR A 584 18.41 11.07 13.84
CA THR A 584 19.26 11.56 14.94
C THR A 584 18.87 10.93 16.27
N SER A 585 19.43 11.40 17.39
CA SER A 585 18.97 11.05 18.72
C SER A 585 17.48 11.41 18.98
N GLU A 586 16.88 12.22 18.13
CA GLU A 586 15.46 12.58 18.19
C GLU A 586 14.57 11.67 17.32
N ILE A 587 15.07 10.51 16.87
CA ILE A 587 14.34 9.56 16.03
C ILE A 587 12.95 9.16 16.59
N PHE A 588 12.83 9.18 17.91
CA PHE A 588 11.57 8.90 18.61
C PHE A 588 11.18 10.03 19.55
N ALA A 589 9.91 10.31 19.63
CA ALA A 589 9.31 11.12 20.68
C ALA A 589 9.39 10.42 22.05
N THR A 590 8.92 11.09 23.11
CA THR A 590 8.81 10.50 24.44
C THR A 590 7.93 9.24 24.38
N ARG A 591 8.46 8.15 24.94
CA ARG A 591 7.75 6.85 24.96
C ARG A 591 6.43 6.92 25.71
N VAL A 592 5.46 6.15 25.23
CA VAL A 592 4.15 5.98 25.87
C VAL A 592 4.01 4.51 26.28
N SER A 593 3.53 4.24 27.50
CA SER A 593 3.17 2.88 27.89
C SER A 593 1.86 2.48 27.21
N VAL A 594 1.90 1.41 26.41
CA VAL A 594 0.71 0.87 25.73
C VAL A 594 0.09 -0.30 26.47
N GLY A 595 0.65 -0.68 27.63
CA GLY A 595 0.09 -1.70 28.52
C GLY A 595 1.14 -2.51 29.25
N THR A 596 0.68 -3.38 30.13
CA THR A 596 1.47 -4.32 30.93
C THR A 596 1.06 -5.76 30.67
N GLY A 597 1.76 -6.73 31.25
CA GLY A 597 1.45 -8.15 31.08
C GLY A 597 2.00 -8.77 29.80
N PHE A 598 2.78 -8.04 29.00
CA PHE A 598 3.32 -8.55 27.72
C PHE A 598 4.45 -9.57 27.89
N GLN A 599 4.97 -9.81 29.12
CA GLN A 599 5.96 -10.88 29.38
C GLN A 599 5.40 -12.28 29.10
N GLN A 600 4.08 -12.44 29.03
CA GLN A 600 3.43 -13.70 28.69
C GLN A 600 3.62 -14.12 27.22
N TYR A 601 4.09 -13.21 26.36
CA TYR A 601 4.25 -13.48 24.93
C TYR A 601 5.71 -13.75 24.57
N ASP A 602 5.94 -14.77 23.71
CA ASP A 602 7.26 -15.19 23.24
C ASP A 602 7.53 -14.83 21.75
N ILE A 603 6.50 -14.53 20.97
CA ILE A 603 6.61 -13.98 19.61
C ILE A 603 5.88 -12.64 19.55
N PHE A 604 6.51 -11.69 18.88
CA PHE A 604 5.98 -10.42 18.42
C PHE A 604 6.20 -10.36 16.90
N GLY A 605 5.19 -9.87 16.12
CA GLY A 605 5.25 -9.79 14.67
C GLY A 605 4.18 -8.89 14.07
#